data_99d2e678052cac9bbb6d2b0d9bb904a3
#
_entry.id   99d2e678052cac9bbb6d2b0d9bb904a3
#
_cell.length_a   1.000
_cell.length_b   1.000
_cell.length_c   1.000
_cell.angle_alpha   90.00
_cell.angle_beta   90.00
_cell.angle_gamma   90.00
#
_symmetry.space_group_name_H-M   'P 1'
#
loop_
_entity.id
_entity.type
_entity.pdbx_description
1 polymer ?
#
loop_
_entity_poly.entity_id
_entity_poly.type
_entity_poly.pdbx_seq_one_letter_code
_entity_poly.pdbx_strand_id
1 'polypeptide(L)'
;MQRKDLGEGLIVWQSSLLLEHGVTHAFTSRHGGCSTGPRATLDLAGRGSREGEALAQAETNLNRVRKRLDIPEVTRTLLLHQVHGASIHHDDGTPMSWPPPKADILVSAHPDALLMVRVADCMPILIHDPHSGAVAAVHSGWRGTVARAPRAAAMALMTGHQADPSDLIAAIGPAIGTSAFEVGEEVAEAFRAEDMGTHVHQGQEKPHIDLFGAVWEDLVGAGLQPGNIDGAPLCTRSNVEDCFSYRRDGPDGGRMAAVILPPEVPRLQGGNQKSTAK
;
A
#
# COMPACT_ATOMS: atom_id res chain seq x y z
N MET A 1 -12.95 1.29 6.50
CA MET A 1 -11.66 1.08 7.27
C MET A 1 -11.94 1.01 8.77
N GLN A 2 -11.41 0.00 9.45
CA GLN A 2 -11.59 -0.24 10.89
C GLN A 2 -10.24 -0.20 11.60
N ARG A 3 -10.13 0.57 12.70
CA ARG A 3 -8.98 0.57 13.60
C ARG A 3 -9.11 -0.63 14.55
N LYS A 4 -8.10 -1.49 14.57
CA LYS A 4 -8.10 -2.73 15.38
C LYS A 4 -6.83 -2.83 16.22
N ASP A 5 -6.98 -3.37 17.43
CA ASP A 5 -5.87 -3.87 18.26
C ASP A 5 -5.75 -5.39 18.02
N LEU A 6 -4.65 -5.81 17.44
CA LEU A 6 -4.34 -7.22 17.17
C LEU A 6 -3.67 -7.91 18.36
N GLY A 7 -3.60 -7.23 19.52
CA GLY A 7 -2.93 -7.70 20.73
C GLY A 7 -1.49 -7.21 20.85
N GLU A 8 -0.99 -7.18 22.10
CA GLU A 8 0.34 -6.65 22.47
C GLU A 8 0.55 -5.18 22.03
N GLY A 9 -0.55 -4.42 21.96
CA GLY A 9 -0.53 -3.02 21.54
C GLY A 9 -0.27 -2.80 20.04
N LEU A 10 -0.32 -3.85 19.21
CA LEU A 10 -0.20 -3.71 17.76
C LEU A 10 -1.51 -3.18 17.18
N ILE A 11 -1.52 -1.89 16.86
CA ILE A 11 -2.66 -1.21 16.27
C ILE A 11 -2.50 -1.15 14.75
N VAL A 12 -3.57 -1.50 14.02
CA VAL A 12 -3.65 -1.46 12.56
C VAL A 12 -4.99 -0.91 12.09
N TRP A 13 -5.07 -0.54 10.82
CA TRP A 13 -6.32 -0.34 10.10
C TRP A 13 -6.49 -1.47 9.09
N GLN A 14 -7.72 -1.97 8.98
CA GLN A 14 -8.10 -2.99 8.00
C GLN A 14 -9.36 -2.57 7.25
N SER A 15 -9.43 -2.92 5.99
CA SER A 15 -10.60 -2.75 5.15
C SER A 15 -11.62 -3.85 5.41
N SER A 16 -12.88 -3.48 5.62
CA SER A 16 -13.96 -4.46 5.73
C SER A 16 -14.15 -5.23 4.43
N LEU A 17 -14.04 -4.55 3.28
CA LEU A 17 -14.18 -5.18 1.96
C LEU A 17 -13.12 -6.26 1.73
N LEU A 18 -11.83 -5.96 1.99
CA LEU A 18 -10.77 -6.95 1.84
C LEU A 18 -10.91 -8.12 2.83
N LEU A 19 -11.39 -7.86 4.07
CA LEU A 19 -11.65 -8.93 5.05
C LEU A 19 -12.81 -9.84 4.62
N GLU A 20 -13.87 -9.30 4.04
CA GLU A 20 -15.01 -10.07 3.52
C GLU A 20 -14.59 -11.01 2.39
N HIS A 21 -13.54 -10.67 1.65
CA HIS A 21 -12.93 -11.52 0.63
C HIS A 21 -11.78 -12.41 1.14
N GLY A 22 -11.59 -12.49 2.47
CA GLY A 22 -10.59 -13.36 3.08
C GLY A 22 -9.15 -12.93 2.84
N VAL A 23 -8.90 -11.68 2.45
CA VAL A 23 -7.57 -11.16 2.14
C VAL A 23 -6.86 -10.72 3.42
N THR A 24 -5.75 -11.37 3.74
CA THR A 24 -4.88 -10.95 4.84
C THR A 24 -4.18 -9.65 4.48
N HIS A 25 -4.44 -8.59 5.23
CA HIS A 25 -3.85 -7.27 4.99
C HIS A 25 -3.85 -6.40 6.25
N ALA A 26 -3.02 -5.37 6.25
CA ALA A 26 -3.05 -4.33 7.26
C ALA A 26 -2.37 -3.04 6.76
N PHE A 27 -2.86 -1.90 7.25
CA PHE A 27 -2.11 -0.65 7.31
C PHE A 27 -1.66 -0.47 8.76
N THR A 28 -0.35 -0.52 9.01
CA THR A 28 0.17 -0.47 10.38
C THR A 28 0.11 0.96 10.93
N SER A 29 -0.05 1.05 12.26
CA SER A 29 0.20 2.29 13.00
C SER A 29 1.67 2.37 13.44
N ARG A 30 1.99 3.32 14.33
CA ARG A 30 3.28 3.42 14.99
C ARG A 30 3.41 2.58 16.27
N HIS A 31 2.36 1.83 16.65
CA HIS A 31 2.26 1.11 17.93
C HIS A 31 2.62 -0.36 17.83
N GLY A 32 3.08 -0.94 18.95
CA GLY A 32 3.30 -2.38 19.13
C GLY A 32 4.67 -2.88 18.69
N GLY A 33 5.60 -1.99 18.41
CA GLY A 33 6.97 -2.34 18.04
C GLY A 33 7.99 -2.29 19.16
N CYS A 34 9.27 -2.40 18.79
CA CYS A 34 10.41 -2.34 19.70
C CYS A 34 11.38 -1.18 19.39
N SER A 35 11.13 -0.38 18.38
CA SER A 35 11.97 0.77 18.04
C SER A 35 11.85 1.87 19.09
N THR A 36 12.92 2.67 19.24
CA THR A 36 13.03 3.71 20.25
C THR A 36 13.20 5.11 19.67
N GLY A 37 13.17 6.14 20.51
CA GLY A 37 13.36 7.53 20.11
C GLY A 37 12.30 8.04 19.10
N PRO A 38 12.69 8.82 18.10
CA PRO A 38 11.75 9.38 17.11
C PRO A 38 10.96 8.32 16.32
N ARG A 39 11.45 7.09 16.30
CA ARG A 39 10.88 5.93 15.59
C ARG A 39 10.05 5.01 16.49
N ALA A 40 9.76 5.42 17.71
CA ALA A 40 8.99 4.59 18.65
C ALA A 40 7.53 4.48 18.18
N THR A 41 7.01 3.25 18.09
CA THR A 41 7.61 1.97 18.45
C THR A 41 7.70 1.00 17.25
N LEU A 42 6.74 1.02 16.31
CA LEU A 42 6.65 0.10 15.17
C LEU A 42 7.21 0.76 13.90
N ASP A 43 8.52 1.03 13.89
CA ASP A 43 9.20 1.50 12.69
C ASP A 43 9.54 0.34 11.74
N LEU A 44 9.14 0.46 10.49
CA LEU A 44 9.42 -0.50 9.42
C LEU A 44 10.39 0.07 8.35
N ALA A 45 11.04 1.22 8.62
CA ALA A 45 11.99 1.88 7.72
C ALA A 45 13.28 1.09 7.53
N GLY A 46 13.77 0.43 8.59
CA GLY A 46 15.08 -0.23 8.63
C GLY A 46 15.31 -1.30 7.57
N ARG A 47 14.26 -1.87 6.99
CA ARG A 47 14.38 -2.87 5.90
C ARG A 47 14.95 -2.33 4.57
N GLY A 48 15.29 -1.05 4.50
CA GLY A 48 16.10 -0.49 3.40
C GLY A 48 17.59 -0.44 3.69
N SER A 49 18.01 -0.76 4.92
CA SER A 49 19.40 -0.80 5.37
C SER A 49 19.97 -2.22 5.27
N ARG A 50 21.28 -2.34 5.06
CA ARG A 50 21.93 -3.66 4.98
C ARG A 50 22.32 -4.22 6.35
N GLU A 51 22.56 -3.35 7.32
CA GLU A 51 23.15 -3.71 8.62
C GLU A 51 22.70 -2.76 9.72
N GLY A 52 22.87 -3.18 10.95
CA GLY A 52 22.75 -2.37 12.14
C GLY A 52 21.45 -2.55 12.93
N GLU A 53 21.37 -1.85 14.06
CA GLU A 53 20.28 -1.96 15.03
C GLU A 53 18.91 -1.62 14.42
N ALA A 54 18.86 -0.61 13.54
CA ALA A 54 17.61 -0.21 12.88
C ALA A 54 17.03 -1.31 11.98
N LEU A 55 17.87 -2.10 11.29
CA LEU A 55 17.42 -3.27 10.51
C LEU A 55 16.88 -4.36 11.44
N ALA A 56 17.62 -4.71 12.49
CA ALA A 56 17.21 -5.74 13.43
C ALA A 56 15.89 -5.39 14.14
N GLN A 57 15.70 -4.13 14.49
CA GLN A 57 14.43 -3.65 15.06
C GLN A 57 13.29 -3.72 14.05
N ALA A 58 13.52 -3.32 12.79
CA ALA A 58 12.50 -3.38 11.76
C ALA A 58 12.11 -4.82 11.38
N GLU A 59 13.05 -5.76 11.41
CA GLU A 59 12.78 -7.19 11.24
C GLU A 59 11.96 -7.74 12.40
N THR A 60 12.33 -7.41 13.63
CA THR A 60 11.55 -7.75 14.83
C THR A 60 10.13 -7.21 14.74
N ASN A 61 9.98 -5.94 14.32
CA ASN A 61 8.69 -5.29 14.14
C ASN A 61 7.85 -5.97 13.06
N LEU A 62 8.45 -6.31 11.91
CA LEU A 62 7.74 -7.01 10.86
C LEU A 62 7.31 -8.42 11.30
N ASN A 63 8.14 -9.13 12.04
CA ASN A 63 7.80 -10.46 12.57
C ASN A 63 6.62 -10.38 13.56
N ARG A 64 6.52 -9.32 14.37
CA ARG A 64 5.33 -9.06 15.19
C ARG A 64 4.08 -8.87 14.34
N VAL A 65 4.15 -8.03 13.29
CA VAL A 65 3.03 -7.84 12.35
C VAL A 65 2.61 -9.16 11.72
N ARG A 66 3.57 -9.95 11.19
CA ARG A 66 3.31 -11.26 10.57
C ARG A 66 2.61 -12.21 11.55
N LYS A 67 3.14 -12.34 12.76
CA LYS A 67 2.57 -13.21 13.81
C LYS A 67 1.13 -12.82 14.15
N ARG A 68 0.81 -11.52 14.21
CA ARG A 68 -0.53 -11.04 14.56
C ARG A 68 -1.52 -11.08 13.41
N LEU A 69 -1.04 -11.23 12.19
CA LEU A 69 -1.85 -11.45 10.98
C LEU A 69 -1.90 -12.94 10.57
N ASP A 70 -1.38 -13.84 11.41
CA ASP A 70 -1.29 -15.28 11.14
C ASP A 70 -0.59 -15.62 9.80
N ILE A 71 0.40 -14.80 9.41
CA ILE A 71 1.18 -14.99 8.18
C ILE A 71 2.28 -16.03 8.45
N PRO A 72 2.33 -17.14 7.67
CA PRO A 72 3.34 -18.19 7.84
C PRO A 72 4.79 -17.67 7.78
N GLU A 73 5.69 -18.28 8.54
CA GLU A 73 7.11 -17.89 8.56
C GLU A 73 7.81 -18.06 7.22
N VAL A 74 7.39 -19.06 6.44
CA VAL A 74 7.92 -19.35 5.10
C VAL A 74 7.53 -18.33 4.04
N THR A 75 6.59 -17.44 4.34
CA THR A 75 6.12 -16.40 3.41
C THR A 75 7.24 -15.43 3.07
N ARG A 76 7.51 -15.25 1.78
CA ARG A 76 8.47 -14.25 1.26
C ARG A 76 7.93 -12.84 1.55
N THR A 77 8.79 -11.91 1.93
CA THR A 77 8.39 -10.50 2.00
C THR A 77 8.99 -9.75 0.82
N LEU A 78 8.13 -9.19 -0.01
CA LEU A 78 8.52 -8.39 -1.16
C LEU A 78 8.59 -6.91 -0.79
N LEU A 79 9.71 -6.28 -1.10
CA LEU A 79 10.01 -4.89 -0.80
C LEU A 79 10.53 -4.18 -2.04
N LEU A 80 10.36 -2.86 -2.07
CA LEU A 80 10.87 -2.01 -3.13
C LEU A 80 11.84 -0.96 -2.60
N HIS A 81 12.76 -0.55 -3.46
CA HIS A 81 13.39 0.75 -3.39
C HIS A 81 12.41 1.77 -4.00
N GLN A 82 11.51 2.31 -3.15
CA GLN A 82 10.47 3.25 -3.55
C GLN A 82 11.10 4.55 -4.04
N VAL A 83 10.74 4.98 -5.25
CA VAL A 83 11.31 6.13 -5.97
C VAL A 83 10.29 7.23 -6.23
N HIS A 84 9.09 7.10 -5.68
CA HIS A 84 7.94 8.00 -5.83
C HIS A 84 7.45 8.13 -7.29
N GLY A 85 7.54 7.04 -8.06
CA GLY A 85 7.05 6.94 -9.43
C GLY A 85 5.80 6.05 -9.57
N ALA A 86 5.60 5.49 -10.78
CA ALA A 86 4.54 4.53 -11.09
C ALA A 86 5.09 3.23 -11.71
N SER A 87 6.39 2.93 -11.51
CA SER A 87 6.98 1.70 -12.00
C SER A 87 6.47 0.50 -11.21
N ILE A 88 6.25 -0.62 -11.92
CA ILE A 88 5.68 -1.85 -11.38
C ILE A 88 6.77 -2.93 -11.31
N HIS A 89 6.78 -3.66 -10.22
CA HIS A 89 7.51 -4.92 -10.08
C HIS A 89 6.49 -6.07 -9.97
N HIS A 90 6.54 -6.98 -10.92
CA HIS A 90 5.75 -8.22 -10.90
C HIS A 90 6.56 -9.30 -10.20
N ASP A 91 5.96 -9.95 -9.21
CA ASP A 91 6.53 -11.11 -8.55
C ASP A 91 6.50 -12.34 -9.48
N ASP A 92 7.66 -12.91 -9.74
CA ASP A 92 7.83 -14.11 -10.57
C ASP A 92 7.98 -15.39 -9.74
N GLY A 93 7.74 -15.34 -8.43
CA GLY A 93 7.89 -16.45 -7.51
C GLY A 93 9.33 -16.67 -7.03
N THR A 94 10.30 -15.91 -7.52
CA THR A 94 11.71 -16.03 -7.07
C THR A 94 11.97 -15.19 -5.80
N PRO A 95 13.03 -15.50 -5.05
CA PRO A 95 13.47 -14.65 -3.94
C PRO A 95 13.81 -13.23 -4.42
N MET A 96 13.37 -12.24 -3.66
CA MET A 96 13.65 -10.84 -3.96
C MET A 96 15.15 -10.56 -4.03
N SER A 97 15.60 -9.89 -5.09
CA SER A 97 16.98 -9.47 -5.27
C SER A 97 17.41 -8.42 -4.24
N TRP A 98 18.71 -8.32 -4.01
CA TRP A 98 19.28 -7.21 -3.27
C TRP A 98 20.32 -6.48 -4.13
N PRO A 99 20.28 -5.15 -4.26
CA PRO A 99 19.27 -4.25 -3.68
C PRO A 99 17.86 -4.50 -4.27
N PRO A 100 16.79 -4.13 -3.53
CA PRO A 100 15.42 -4.28 -4.02
C PRO A 100 15.19 -3.49 -5.32
N PRO A 101 14.29 -3.95 -6.20
CA PRO A 101 13.95 -3.25 -7.44
C PRO A 101 13.49 -1.82 -7.18
N LYS A 102 13.85 -0.89 -8.08
CA LYS A 102 13.34 0.49 -8.06
C LYS A 102 11.95 0.53 -8.66
N ALA A 103 10.95 0.59 -7.81
CA ALA A 103 9.54 0.69 -8.20
C ALA A 103 8.70 1.22 -7.03
N ASP A 104 7.42 1.49 -7.26
CA ASP A 104 6.47 1.96 -6.25
C ASP A 104 5.22 1.08 -6.20
N ILE A 105 5.11 0.09 -7.09
CA ILE A 105 3.99 -0.82 -7.21
C ILE A 105 4.53 -2.26 -7.20
N LEU A 106 3.97 -3.10 -6.31
CA LEU A 106 4.16 -4.55 -6.28
C LEU A 106 2.90 -5.24 -6.76
N VAL A 107 3.04 -6.29 -7.57
CA VAL A 107 1.93 -7.15 -8.02
C VAL A 107 2.34 -8.61 -7.85
N SER A 108 1.46 -9.43 -7.26
CA SER A 108 1.65 -10.88 -7.13
C SER A 108 0.32 -11.63 -7.08
N ALA A 109 0.33 -12.88 -7.54
CA ALA A 109 -0.71 -13.88 -7.31
C ALA A 109 -0.17 -15.09 -6.53
N HIS A 110 1.05 -15.02 -6.02
CA HIS A 110 1.68 -16.10 -5.24
C HIS A 110 1.23 -16.03 -3.77
N PRO A 111 0.58 -17.06 -3.22
CA PRO A 111 0.04 -17.03 -1.85
C PRO A 111 1.13 -17.00 -0.77
N ASP A 112 2.39 -17.23 -1.14
CA ASP A 112 3.57 -17.13 -0.28
C ASP A 112 4.27 -15.77 -0.38
N ALA A 113 3.68 -14.77 -1.02
CA ALA A 113 4.28 -13.46 -1.26
C ALA A 113 3.57 -12.34 -0.48
N LEU A 114 4.12 -11.93 0.65
CA LEU A 114 3.66 -10.75 1.38
C LEU A 114 4.20 -9.48 0.71
N LEU A 115 3.34 -8.73 0.06
CA LEU A 115 3.68 -7.44 -0.54
C LEU A 115 3.70 -6.37 0.56
N MET A 116 4.74 -5.53 0.59
CA MET A 116 4.86 -4.45 1.57
C MET A 116 5.34 -3.15 0.93
N VAL A 117 4.61 -2.08 1.13
CA VAL A 117 5.04 -0.69 0.85
C VAL A 117 5.12 0.10 2.14
N ARG A 118 6.08 1.04 2.22
CA ARG A 118 6.35 1.83 3.43
C ARG A 118 5.91 3.27 3.22
N VAL A 119 5.30 3.85 4.23
CA VAL A 119 4.73 5.19 4.15
C VAL A 119 4.96 6.00 5.44
N ALA A 120 5.07 7.29 5.26
CA ALA A 120 4.84 8.34 6.25
C ALA A 120 4.42 9.56 5.43
N ASP A 121 3.12 9.81 5.33
CA ASP A 121 2.39 10.81 4.55
C ASP A 121 2.00 10.41 3.12
N CYS A 122 2.86 9.69 2.35
CA CYS A 122 2.44 9.15 1.06
C CYS A 122 1.28 8.15 1.22
N MET A 123 0.43 8.05 0.21
CA MET A 123 -0.77 7.21 0.24
C MET A 123 -0.44 5.76 -0.07
N PRO A 124 -0.71 4.81 0.84
CA PRO A 124 -0.65 3.40 0.55
C PRO A 124 -2.00 2.92 0.00
N ILE A 125 -1.98 2.12 -1.07
CA ILE A 125 -3.18 1.53 -1.65
C ILE A 125 -2.94 0.03 -1.78
N LEU A 126 -3.93 -0.78 -1.39
CA LEU A 126 -3.96 -2.22 -1.57
C LEU A 126 -5.11 -2.56 -2.51
N ILE A 127 -4.84 -3.37 -3.54
CA ILE A 127 -5.84 -3.78 -4.52
C ILE A 127 -5.86 -5.29 -4.60
N HIS A 128 -7.05 -5.88 -4.74
CA HIS A 128 -7.29 -7.31 -4.84
C HIS A 128 -8.22 -7.62 -6.00
N ASP A 129 -7.88 -8.66 -6.76
CA ASP A 129 -8.77 -9.30 -7.73
C ASP A 129 -9.37 -10.57 -7.11
N PRO A 130 -10.68 -10.61 -6.82
CA PRO A 130 -11.31 -11.77 -6.20
C PRO A 130 -11.35 -13.03 -7.09
N HIS A 131 -11.17 -12.89 -8.41
CA HIS A 131 -11.22 -14.02 -9.33
C HIS A 131 -9.89 -14.75 -9.44
N SER A 132 -8.80 -14.03 -9.65
CA SER A 132 -7.47 -14.64 -9.76
C SER A 132 -6.76 -14.79 -8.40
N GLY A 133 -7.21 -14.06 -7.38
CA GLY A 133 -6.53 -13.94 -6.10
C GLY A 133 -5.33 -12.99 -6.14
N ALA A 134 -5.03 -12.39 -7.29
CA ALA A 134 -3.92 -11.48 -7.42
C ALA A 134 -4.12 -10.21 -6.58
N VAL A 135 -3.01 -9.65 -6.08
CA VAL A 135 -3.02 -8.43 -5.29
C VAL A 135 -1.99 -7.44 -5.79
N ALA A 136 -2.22 -6.16 -5.49
CA ALA A 136 -1.22 -5.11 -5.66
C ALA A 136 -1.06 -4.30 -4.38
N ALA A 137 0.18 -3.87 -4.09
CA ALA A 137 0.50 -2.89 -3.06
C ALA A 137 1.17 -1.69 -3.71
N VAL A 138 0.62 -0.49 -3.48
CA VAL A 138 1.03 0.76 -4.15
C VAL A 138 1.48 1.77 -3.12
N HIS A 139 2.64 2.37 -3.37
CA HIS A 139 3.11 3.57 -2.71
C HIS A 139 2.84 4.76 -3.63
N SER A 140 1.94 5.67 -3.26
CA SER A 140 1.58 6.83 -4.05
C SER A 140 1.81 8.13 -3.26
N GLY A 141 2.99 8.72 -3.39
CA GLY A 141 3.22 10.13 -3.04
C GLY A 141 2.68 11.03 -4.16
N TRP A 142 2.77 12.36 -4.05
CA TRP A 142 2.24 13.28 -5.04
C TRP A 142 2.76 13.01 -6.47
N ARG A 143 4.05 12.66 -6.65
CA ARG A 143 4.61 12.27 -7.95
C ARG A 143 4.01 11.00 -8.51
N GLY A 144 3.83 9.98 -7.66
CA GLY A 144 3.17 8.73 -8.03
C GLY A 144 1.70 8.95 -8.40
N THR A 145 1.01 9.83 -7.68
CA THR A 145 -0.39 10.21 -7.96
C THR A 145 -0.50 10.90 -9.32
N VAL A 146 0.33 11.90 -9.58
CA VAL A 146 0.41 12.59 -10.89
C VAL A 146 0.78 11.61 -12.00
N ALA A 147 1.68 10.65 -11.75
CA ALA A 147 2.05 9.58 -12.69
C ALA A 147 1.01 8.44 -12.77
N ARG A 148 -0.19 8.59 -12.16
CA ARG A 148 -1.28 7.62 -12.21
C ARG A 148 -0.91 6.23 -11.66
N ALA A 149 -0.09 6.16 -10.59
CA ALA A 149 0.31 4.90 -9.98
C ALA A 149 -0.89 4.02 -9.53
N PRO A 150 -1.99 4.55 -8.95
CA PRO A 150 -3.17 3.74 -8.62
C PRO A 150 -3.80 3.07 -9.84
N ARG A 151 -3.99 3.82 -10.92
CA ARG A 151 -4.49 3.31 -12.21
C ARG A 151 -3.54 2.28 -12.82
N ALA A 152 -2.23 2.54 -12.78
CA ALA A 152 -1.23 1.61 -13.31
C ALA A 152 -1.26 0.26 -12.58
N ALA A 153 -1.49 0.25 -11.26
CA ALA A 153 -1.65 -0.98 -10.49
C ALA A 153 -2.92 -1.75 -10.89
N ALA A 154 -4.07 -1.07 -11.03
CA ALA A 154 -5.30 -1.70 -11.50
C ALA A 154 -5.11 -2.28 -12.91
N MET A 155 -4.53 -1.52 -13.84
CA MET A 155 -4.22 -2.00 -15.19
C MET A 155 -3.28 -3.21 -15.21
N ALA A 156 -2.32 -3.28 -14.29
CA ALA A 156 -1.43 -4.43 -14.18
C ALA A 156 -2.19 -5.72 -13.78
N LEU A 157 -3.18 -5.62 -12.89
CA LEU A 157 -4.05 -6.73 -12.55
C LEU A 157 -4.94 -7.12 -13.75
N MET A 158 -5.51 -6.15 -14.45
CA MET A 158 -6.33 -6.38 -15.65
C MET A 158 -5.54 -7.09 -16.75
N THR A 159 -4.33 -6.63 -17.04
CA THR A 159 -3.52 -7.16 -18.16
C THR A 159 -2.78 -8.44 -17.79
N GLY A 160 -2.23 -8.55 -16.57
CA GLY A 160 -1.44 -9.68 -16.12
C GLY A 160 -2.29 -10.85 -15.59
N HIS A 161 -3.47 -10.57 -15.05
CA HIS A 161 -4.32 -11.56 -14.39
C HIS A 161 -5.74 -11.61 -14.96
N GLN A 162 -6.03 -10.86 -16.05
CA GLN A 162 -7.33 -10.82 -16.72
C GLN A 162 -8.48 -10.36 -15.80
N ALA A 163 -8.14 -9.52 -14.79
CA ALA A 163 -9.12 -8.98 -13.86
C ALA A 163 -10.14 -8.06 -14.57
N ASP A 164 -11.41 -8.15 -14.18
CA ASP A 164 -12.40 -7.16 -14.55
C ASP A 164 -12.26 -5.95 -13.60
N PRO A 165 -12.06 -4.72 -14.10
CA PRO A 165 -11.89 -3.56 -13.23
C PRO A 165 -13.11 -3.31 -12.34
N SER A 166 -14.32 -3.70 -12.75
CA SER A 166 -15.55 -3.56 -11.95
C SER A 166 -15.58 -4.46 -10.73
N ASP A 167 -14.80 -5.56 -10.72
CA ASP A 167 -14.73 -6.52 -9.62
C ASP A 167 -13.54 -6.27 -8.70
N LEU A 168 -12.58 -5.45 -9.13
CA LEU A 168 -11.42 -5.10 -8.30
C LEU A 168 -11.86 -4.41 -7.01
N ILE A 169 -11.23 -4.81 -5.91
CA ILE A 169 -11.44 -4.23 -4.57
C ILE A 169 -10.19 -3.46 -4.17
N ALA A 170 -10.36 -2.21 -3.77
CA ALA A 170 -9.27 -1.37 -3.32
C ALA A 170 -9.47 -0.88 -1.88
N ALA A 171 -8.36 -0.75 -1.15
CA ALA A 171 -8.32 -0.10 0.16
C ALA A 171 -7.27 1.01 0.16
N ILE A 172 -7.66 2.22 0.55
CA ILE A 172 -6.80 3.40 0.65
C ILE A 172 -6.49 3.63 2.12
N GLY A 173 -5.22 3.52 2.51
CA GLY A 173 -4.79 3.66 3.90
C GLY A 173 -4.49 5.10 4.32
N PRO A 174 -4.08 5.27 5.60
CA PRO A 174 -3.75 6.59 6.16
C PRO A 174 -2.65 7.30 5.40
N ALA A 175 -2.86 8.59 5.09
CA ALA A 175 -1.92 9.45 4.40
C ALA A 175 -2.02 10.89 4.91
N ILE A 176 -1.23 11.82 4.38
CA ILE A 176 -1.37 13.23 4.72
C ILE A 176 -2.68 13.79 4.15
N GLY A 177 -3.49 14.40 5.00
CA GLY A 177 -4.77 15.00 4.60
C GLY A 177 -4.61 16.38 3.95
N THR A 178 -5.59 16.79 3.19
CA THR A 178 -5.60 18.02 2.39
C THR A 178 -5.21 19.26 3.18
N SER A 179 -5.79 19.47 4.36
CA SER A 179 -5.50 20.64 5.21
C SER A 179 -4.06 20.70 5.72
N ALA A 180 -3.35 19.57 5.74
CA ALA A 180 -1.98 19.43 6.20
C ALA A 180 -0.96 19.35 5.05
N PHE A 181 -1.43 19.15 3.82
CA PHE A 181 -0.57 18.97 2.64
C PHE A 181 -0.47 20.24 1.81
N GLU A 182 0.10 21.27 2.44
CA GLU A 182 0.54 22.48 1.75
C GLU A 182 1.75 22.17 0.86
N VAL A 183 1.75 22.68 -0.36
CA VAL A 183 2.77 22.43 -1.41
C VAL A 183 3.21 23.71 -2.10
N GLY A 184 4.33 23.64 -2.84
CA GLY A 184 4.71 24.71 -3.74
C GLY A 184 3.86 24.74 -5.02
N GLU A 185 3.90 25.84 -5.74
CA GLU A 185 3.11 26.02 -6.98
C GLU A 185 3.50 24.97 -8.05
N GLU A 186 4.77 24.54 -8.08
CA GLU A 186 5.25 23.51 -8.99
C GLU A 186 4.53 22.16 -8.83
N VAL A 187 4.08 21.83 -7.62
CA VAL A 187 3.28 20.63 -7.37
C VAL A 187 1.85 20.83 -7.84
N ALA A 188 1.27 21.99 -7.53
CA ALA A 188 -0.09 22.35 -7.96
C ALA A 188 -0.20 22.36 -9.49
N GLU A 189 0.79 22.92 -10.18
CA GLU A 189 0.83 22.91 -11.66
C GLU A 189 0.97 21.50 -12.22
N ALA A 190 1.75 20.62 -11.60
CA ALA A 190 1.85 19.22 -12.00
C ALA A 190 0.48 18.50 -11.94
N PHE A 191 -0.33 18.77 -10.91
CA PHE A 191 -1.69 18.24 -10.82
C PHE A 191 -2.62 18.82 -11.90
N ARG A 192 -2.54 20.14 -12.15
CA ARG A 192 -3.36 20.78 -13.20
C ARG A 192 -3.02 20.27 -14.60
N ALA A 193 -1.73 20.03 -14.86
CA ALA A 193 -1.24 19.55 -16.16
C ALA A 193 -1.73 18.13 -16.50
N GLU A 194 -2.06 17.32 -15.49
CA GLU A 194 -2.54 15.94 -15.62
C GLU A 194 -4.05 15.80 -15.36
N ASP A 195 -4.82 16.87 -15.61
CA ASP A 195 -6.28 16.91 -15.42
C ASP A 195 -6.75 16.58 -14.00
N MET A 196 -5.89 16.84 -12.98
CA MET A 196 -6.21 16.70 -11.56
C MET A 196 -6.39 18.05 -10.84
N GLY A 197 -6.66 19.10 -11.58
CA GLY A 197 -6.80 20.47 -11.04
C GLY A 197 -7.90 20.63 -9.99
N THR A 198 -8.95 19.79 -10.02
CA THR A 198 -10.03 19.73 -9.03
C THR A 198 -9.55 19.37 -7.63
N HIS A 199 -8.39 18.71 -7.52
CA HIS A 199 -7.76 18.31 -6.26
C HIS A 199 -6.74 19.33 -5.75
N VAL A 200 -6.59 20.48 -6.44
CA VAL A 200 -5.78 21.60 -6.01
C VAL A 200 -6.66 22.63 -5.32
N HIS A 201 -6.50 22.78 -4.02
CA HIS A 201 -7.26 23.71 -3.20
C HIS A 201 -6.45 24.97 -2.91
N GLN A 202 -7.08 26.13 -2.98
CA GLN A 202 -6.44 27.38 -2.61
C GLN A 202 -6.28 27.45 -1.10
N GLY A 203 -5.04 27.57 -0.61
CA GLY A 203 -4.73 27.90 0.77
C GLY A 203 -4.58 29.41 1.00
N GLN A 204 -4.22 29.80 2.22
CA GLN A 204 -3.97 31.22 2.54
C GLN A 204 -2.70 31.74 1.88
N GLU A 205 -1.61 30.97 1.92
CA GLU A 205 -0.32 31.36 1.37
C GLU A 205 0.10 30.47 0.19
N LYS A 206 -0.19 29.18 0.29
CA LYS A 206 0.19 28.17 -0.72
C LYS A 206 -0.97 27.23 -1.01
N PRO A 207 -0.95 26.58 -2.18
CA PRO A 207 -1.96 25.55 -2.50
C PRO A 207 -1.82 24.32 -1.61
N HIS A 208 -2.95 23.63 -1.46
CA HIS A 208 -3.06 22.33 -0.79
C HIS A 208 -3.54 21.29 -1.79
N ILE A 209 -3.08 20.05 -1.64
CA ILE A 209 -3.49 18.94 -2.50
C ILE A 209 -4.37 17.97 -1.74
N ASP A 210 -5.50 17.59 -2.35
CA ASP A 210 -6.32 16.46 -1.93
C ASP A 210 -5.81 15.17 -2.59
N LEU A 211 -4.83 14.52 -1.95
CA LEU A 211 -4.30 13.24 -2.46
C LEU A 211 -5.35 12.14 -2.42
N PHE A 212 -6.22 12.13 -1.39
CA PHE A 212 -7.24 11.08 -1.25
C PHE A 212 -8.25 11.17 -2.40
N GLY A 213 -8.79 12.35 -2.67
CA GLY A 213 -9.71 12.55 -3.78
C GLY A 213 -9.09 12.22 -5.13
N ALA A 214 -7.83 12.63 -5.36
CA ALA A 214 -7.11 12.33 -6.59
C ALA A 214 -6.90 10.81 -6.81
N VAL A 215 -6.49 10.09 -5.77
CA VAL A 215 -6.34 8.63 -5.82
C VAL A 215 -7.67 7.92 -6.03
N TRP A 216 -8.72 8.36 -5.32
CA TRP A 216 -10.07 7.82 -5.48
C TRP A 216 -10.58 7.98 -6.90
N GLU A 217 -10.50 9.19 -7.45
CA GLU A 217 -10.94 9.48 -8.82
C GLU A 217 -10.12 8.68 -9.85
N ASP A 218 -8.81 8.50 -9.62
CA ASP A 218 -7.95 7.73 -10.50
C ASP A 218 -8.31 6.23 -10.52
N LEU A 219 -8.68 5.65 -9.38
CA LEU A 219 -9.18 4.26 -9.28
C LEU A 219 -10.54 4.11 -9.96
N VAL A 220 -11.49 5.03 -9.73
CA VAL A 220 -12.79 5.02 -10.41
C VAL A 220 -12.60 5.20 -11.92
N GLY A 221 -11.71 6.09 -12.34
CA GLY A 221 -11.34 6.29 -13.74
C GLY A 221 -10.61 5.08 -14.38
N ALA A 222 -10.06 4.16 -13.58
CA ALA A 222 -9.54 2.88 -14.03
C ALA A 222 -10.65 1.81 -14.20
N GLY A 223 -11.88 2.10 -13.77
CA GLY A 223 -13.04 1.22 -13.89
C GLY A 223 -13.48 0.54 -12.59
N LEU A 224 -12.83 0.81 -11.46
CA LEU A 224 -13.29 0.29 -10.18
C LEU A 224 -14.63 0.90 -9.80
N GLN A 225 -15.52 0.07 -9.28
CA GLN A 225 -16.80 0.56 -8.75
C GLN A 225 -16.57 1.34 -7.45
N PRO A 226 -17.23 2.49 -7.23
CA PRO A 226 -17.09 3.25 -5.98
C PRO A 226 -17.40 2.42 -4.72
N GLY A 227 -18.32 1.46 -4.80
CA GLY A 227 -18.67 0.54 -3.71
C GLY A 227 -17.57 -0.48 -3.37
N ASN A 228 -16.62 -0.69 -4.27
CA ASN A 228 -15.48 -1.60 -4.09
C ASN A 228 -14.21 -0.87 -3.61
N ILE A 229 -14.30 0.42 -3.31
CA ILE A 229 -13.18 1.20 -2.78
C ILE A 229 -13.47 1.54 -1.32
N ASP A 230 -12.66 1.02 -0.40
CA ASP A 230 -12.74 1.35 1.03
C ASP A 230 -11.60 2.32 1.38
N GLY A 231 -11.87 3.28 2.21
CA GLY A 231 -10.88 4.22 2.69
C GLY A 231 -11.50 5.30 3.57
N ALA A 232 -10.68 5.96 4.34
CA ALA A 232 -11.06 7.15 5.07
C ALA A 232 -9.91 8.17 5.02
N PRO A 233 -10.22 9.45 4.87
CA PRO A 233 -9.20 10.51 4.87
C PRO A 233 -8.63 10.71 6.28
N LEU A 234 -7.85 9.75 6.77
CA LEU A 234 -7.14 9.83 8.04
C LEU A 234 -5.79 10.52 7.82
N CYS A 235 -5.64 11.73 8.37
CA CYS A 235 -4.42 12.52 8.22
C CYS A 235 -3.30 12.04 9.14
N THR A 236 -2.21 11.53 8.56
CA THR A 236 -1.02 11.06 9.30
C THR A 236 -0.34 12.19 10.07
N ARG A 237 -0.29 13.42 9.51
CA ARG A 237 0.34 14.56 10.18
C ARG A 237 -0.42 14.99 11.44
N SER A 238 -1.75 14.99 11.39
CA SER A 238 -2.60 15.42 12.50
C SER A 238 -2.84 14.33 13.53
N ASN A 239 -2.81 13.04 13.12
CA ASN A 239 -2.93 11.90 14.01
C ASN A 239 -1.56 11.51 14.58
N VAL A 240 -1.10 12.31 15.56
CA VAL A 240 0.23 12.16 16.18
C VAL A 240 0.34 10.87 17.00
N GLU A 241 -0.78 10.43 17.56
CA GLU A 241 -0.81 9.25 18.43
C GLU A 241 -0.57 7.97 17.63
N ASP A 242 -1.27 7.78 16.50
CA ASP A 242 -1.24 6.52 15.76
C ASP A 242 -0.28 6.52 14.57
N CYS A 243 0.19 7.69 14.08
CA CYS A 243 0.90 7.77 12.81
C CYS A 243 2.29 8.42 12.92
N PHE A 244 3.24 7.86 12.18
CA PHE A 244 4.43 8.61 11.76
C PHE A 244 4.08 9.55 10.60
N SER A 245 4.77 10.69 10.53
CA SER A 245 4.59 11.67 9.46
C SER A 245 5.92 12.30 9.09
N TYR A 246 6.32 12.16 7.84
CA TYR A 246 7.54 12.80 7.35
C TYR A 246 7.46 14.33 7.39
N ARG A 247 6.29 14.88 7.10
CA ARG A 247 6.03 16.34 7.16
C ARG A 247 6.21 16.92 8.56
N ARG A 248 5.87 16.13 9.59
CA ARG A 248 5.99 16.51 11.00
C ARG A 248 7.36 16.15 11.57
N ASP A 249 7.81 14.89 11.35
CA ASP A 249 8.90 14.26 12.07
C ASP A 249 10.23 14.31 11.28
N GLY A 250 10.19 14.70 10.01
CA GLY A 250 11.36 14.75 9.14
C GLY A 250 11.95 13.37 8.78
N PRO A 251 13.22 13.36 8.33
CA PRO A 251 13.89 12.14 7.87
C PRO A 251 14.16 11.13 8.99
N ASP A 252 14.25 11.58 10.24
CA ASP A 252 14.54 10.74 11.40
C ASP A 252 13.30 10.01 11.93
N GLY A 253 12.10 10.39 11.48
CA GLY A 253 10.84 9.75 11.83
C GLY A 253 10.73 8.34 11.27
N GLY A 254 9.92 7.49 11.94
CA GLY A 254 9.66 6.12 11.50
C GLY A 254 8.80 6.05 10.24
N ARG A 255 8.61 4.82 9.76
CA ARG A 255 7.72 4.50 8.63
C ARG A 255 6.73 3.43 9.04
N MET A 256 5.47 3.67 8.74
CA MET A 256 4.41 2.67 8.74
C MET A 256 4.51 1.81 7.46
N ALA A 257 3.73 0.74 7.39
CA ALA A 257 3.62 -0.08 6.19
C ALA A 257 2.17 -0.40 5.86
N ALA A 258 1.91 -0.61 4.57
CA ALA A 258 0.77 -1.36 4.10
C ALA A 258 1.27 -2.72 3.62
N VAL A 259 0.60 -3.77 4.10
CA VAL A 259 0.92 -5.16 3.75
C VAL A 259 -0.32 -5.87 3.23
N ILE A 260 -0.13 -6.74 2.23
CA ILE A 260 -1.19 -7.59 1.68
C ILE A 260 -0.60 -8.91 1.24
N LEU A 261 -1.34 -9.99 1.51
CA LEU A 261 -0.99 -11.35 1.11
C LEU A 261 -2.08 -11.87 0.16
N PRO A 262 -1.73 -12.39 -1.03
CA PRO A 262 -2.69 -13.06 -1.90
C PRO A 262 -3.39 -14.21 -1.14
N PRO A 263 -4.73 -14.31 -1.19
CA PRO A 263 -5.42 -15.43 -0.57
C PRO A 263 -5.12 -16.74 -1.32
N GLU A 264 -5.22 -17.86 -0.63
CA GLU A 264 -5.25 -19.15 -1.30
C GLU A 264 -6.57 -19.30 -2.07
N VAL A 265 -6.53 -19.10 -3.37
CA VAL A 265 -7.68 -19.36 -4.24
C VAL A 265 -7.72 -20.88 -4.52
N PRO A 266 -8.84 -21.57 -4.25
CA PRO A 266 -8.98 -22.96 -4.68
C PRO A 266 -8.78 -23.02 -6.20
N ARG A 267 -7.72 -23.68 -6.66
CA ARG A 267 -7.53 -23.92 -8.09
C ARG A 267 -8.74 -24.72 -8.58
N LEU A 268 -9.59 -24.10 -9.40
CA LEU A 268 -10.60 -24.83 -10.13
C LEU A 268 -9.84 -25.91 -10.91
N GLN A 269 -10.03 -27.18 -10.50
CA GLN A 269 -9.41 -28.32 -11.16
C GLN A 269 -9.79 -28.23 -12.64
N GLY A 270 -8.80 -27.98 -13.48
CA GLY A 270 -8.96 -27.82 -14.93
C GLY A 270 -9.77 -28.94 -15.49
N GLY A 271 -10.80 -28.57 -16.24
CA GLY A 271 -11.72 -29.48 -16.88
C GLY A 271 -10.95 -30.57 -17.60
N ASN A 272 -11.32 -31.81 -17.27
CA ASN A 272 -10.87 -33.06 -17.85
C ASN A 272 -10.86 -32.93 -19.38
N GLN A 273 -9.71 -32.73 -20.00
CA GLN A 273 -9.56 -32.95 -21.43
C GLN A 273 -9.85 -34.42 -21.68
N LYS A 274 -11.11 -34.75 -22.05
CA LYS A 274 -11.45 -36.03 -22.60
C LYS A 274 -10.62 -36.23 -23.87
N SER A 275 -9.58 -37.05 -23.75
CA SER A 275 -8.90 -37.66 -24.89
C SER A 275 -9.95 -38.42 -25.71
N THR A 276 -10.36 -37.84 -26.83
CA THR A 276 -11.02 -38.61 -27.88
C THR A 276 -9.94 -39.27 -28.71
N ALA A 277 -9.53 -40.47 -28.30
CA ALA A 277 -8.88 -41.40 -29.19
C ALA A 277 -9.88 -41.86 -30.25
N LYS A 278 -9.56 -41.65 -31.50
CA LYS A 278 -9.98 -42.45 -32.67
C LYS A 278 -8.78 -42.67 -33.58
#